data_bcf09161cf2da7223dfa2cafd845531c
#
_entry.id   bcf09161cf2da7223dfa2cafd845531c
#
_cell.length_a   1.000
_cell.length_b   1.000
_cell.length_c   1.000
_cell.angle_alpha   90.00
_cell.angle_beta   90.00
_cell.angle_gamma   90.00
#
_symmetry.space_group_name_H-M   'P 1'
#
loop_
_entity.id
_entity.type
_entity.pdbx_description
1 polymer ?
#
loop_
_entity_poly.entity_id
_entity_poly.type
_entity_poly.pdbx_seq_one_letter_code
_entity_poly.pdbx_strand_id
1 'polypeptide(L)'
;MPTKPKAAKTPTKPATAKAGATLKSAARLPLARLPLEGLLVLDLTAHRAGPTAVRQLADWGADVIKIEQPGEEGHDATGSSRHGPDFQNLHRNKRSMTLNLKSPEGKAVFMALAAKADVVVENYRSDVKHRLGVDYDSVAKLN
;
A
#
# COMPACT_ATOMS: atom_id res chain seq x y z
N MET A 1 73.16 -7.13 -22.86
CA MET A 1 73.06 -6.57 -21.49
C MET A 1 71.61 -6.45 -21.13
N PRO A 2 71.10 -7.18 -20.14
CA PRO A 2 69.65 -7.10 -19.74
C PRO A 2 69.46 -5.99 -18.74
N THR A 3 68.41 -5.17 -18.94
CA THR A 3 68.06 -4.06 -18.11
C THR A 3 67.25 -4.54 -16.85
N LYS A 4 67.68 -4.06 -15.69
CA LYS A 4 67.16 -4.34 -14.36
C LYS A 4 65.70 -3.86 -14.23
N PRO A 5 64.73 -4.62 -13.61
CA PRO A 5 63.41 -4.16 -13.36
C PRO A 5 63.38 -3.18 -12.18
N LYS A 6 62.59 -2.13 -12.36
CA LYS A 6 62.32 -1.04 -11.39
C LYS A 6 61.42 -1.52 -10.27
N ALA A 7 61.81 -1.34 -9.02
CA ALA A 7 61.09 -1.75 -7.83
C ALA A 7 59.70 -1.08 -7.74
N ALA A 8 58.68 -1.90 -7.46
CA ALA A 8 57.34 -1.46 -7.20
C ALA A 8 57.22 -0.76 -5.83
N LYS A 9 56.57 0.41 -5.81
CA LYS A 9 56.27 1.15 -4.57
C LYS A 9 55.13 0.47 -3.83
N THR A 10 55.34 0.18 -2.55
CA THR A 10 54.37 -0.34 -1.60
C THR A 10 53.19 0.64 -1.44
N PRO A 11 51.92 0.19 -1.45
CA PRO A 11 50.81 1.07 -1.22
C PRO A 11 50.72 1.47 0.26
N THR A 12 50.64 2.77 0.51
CA THR A 12 50.44 3.37 1.83
C THR A 12 49.00 3.07 2.32
N LYS A 13 48.92 2.55 3.54
CA LYS A 13 47.70 2.25 4.27
C LYS A 13 46.84 3.52 4.44
N PRO A 14 45.52 3.51 4.12
CA PRO A 14 44.69 4.68 4.35
C PRO A 14 44.49 4.93 5.85
N ALA A 15 44.61 6.20 6.24
CA ALA A 15 44.40 6.65 7.59
C ALA A 15 42.93 6.45 8.01
N THR A 16 42.71 5.78 9.13
CA THR A 16 41.42 5.61 9.77
C THR A 16 40.89 6.97 10.22
N ALA A 17 39.88 7.48 9.51
CA ALA A 17 39.10 8.63 9.94
C ALA A 17 38.26 8.25 11.18
N LYS A 18 38.48 8.98 12.27
CA LYS A 18 37.67 8.86 13.50
C LYS A 18 36.26 9.34 13.18
N ALA A 19 35.34 8.41 12.95
CA ALA A 19 33.90 8.66 12.93
C ALA A 19 33.43 8.81 14.38
N GLY A 20 33.28 10.02 14.85
CA GLY A 20 32.79 10.33 16.20
C GLY A 20 31.98 11.62 16.23
N ALA A 21 31.05 11.79 15.27
CA ALA A 21 30.01 12.78 15.38
C ALA A 21 28.73 12.07 15.78
N THR A 22 28.42 12.07 17.08
CA THR A 22 27.10 11.71 17.60
C THR A 22 26.12 12.73 17.02
N LEU A 23 25.35 12.31 16.00
CA LEU A 23 24.21 13.06 15.53
C LEU A 23 23.24 13.19 16.72
N LYS A 24 23.21 14.36 17.36
CA LYS A 24 22.17 14.70 18.32
C LYS A 24 20.85 14.43 17.60
N SER A 25 20.03 13.51 18.13
CA SER A 25 18.67 13.26 17.66
C SER A 25 17.96 14.62 17.58
N ALA A 26 17.76 15.08 16.34
CA ALA A 26 16.88 16.22 16.13
C ALA A 26 15.51 15.82 16.70
N ALA A 27 15.03 16.54 17.68
CA ALA A 27 13.68 16.33 18.21
C ALA A 27 12.74 16.33 16.99
N ARG A 28 12.11 15.18 16.72
CA ARG A 28 11.08 15.12 15.67
C ARG A 28 10.01 16.11 16.07
N LEU A 29 9.83 17.14 15.26
CA LEU A 29 8.64 17.97 15.35
C LEU A 29 7.44 17.04 15.35
N PRO A 30 6.41 17.27 16.21
CA PRO A 30 5.18 16.50 16.12
C PRO A 30 4.71 16.59 14.67
N LEU A 31 4.58 15.42 14.02
CA LEU A 31 4.00 15.36 12.67
C LEU A 31 2.61 15.98 12.77
N ALA A 32 2.37 17.03 12.01
CA ALA A 32 1.04 17.58 11.89
C ALA A 32 0.11 16.44 11.49
N ARG A 33 -1.04 16.30 12.17
CA ARG A 33 -2.03 15.29 11.82
C ARG A 33 -2.47 15.51 10.38
N LEU A 34 -2.52 14.42 9.63
CA LEU A 34 -3.05 14.48 8.27
C LEU A 34 -4.57 14.69 8.32
N PRO A 35 -5.16 15.40 7.35
CA PRO A 35 -6.59 15.79 7.37
C PRO A 35 -7.57 14.63 7.57
N LEU A 36 -7.24 13.43 7.07
CA LEU A 36 -8.10 12.24 7.14
C LEU A 36 -7.58 11.18 8.14
N GLU A 37 -6.66 11.57 9.02
CA GLU A 37 -6.15 10.66 10.05
C GLU A 37 -7.28 10.20 10.98
N GLY A 38 -7.37 8.88 11.16
CA GLY A 38 -8.38 8.22 11.97
C GLY A 38 -9.59 7.70 11.19
N LEU A 39 -9.73 8.03 9.90
CA LEU A 39 -10.76 7.45 9.06
C LEU A 39 -10.32 6.08 8.53
N LEU A 40 -11.19 5.07 8.66
CA LEU A 40 -11.02 3.74 8.07
C LEU A 40 -11.79 3.61 6.76
N VAL A 41 -11.07 3.31 5.68
CA VAL A 41 -11.62 3.17 4.33
C VAL A 41 -11.44 1.74 3.83
N LEU A 42 -12.51 1.11 3.36
CA LEU A 42 -12.45 -0.17 2.65
C LEU A 42 -12.48 0.08 1.14
N ASP A 43 -11.44 -0.39 0.46
CA ASP A 43 -11.23 -0.21 -0.99
C ASP A 43 -11.51 -1.51 -1.74
N LEU A 44 -12.67 -1.57 -2.39
CA LEU A 44 -13.08 -2.67 -3.27
C LEU A 44 -12.88 -2.32 -4.76
N THR A 45 -12.20 -1.20 -5.03
CA THR A 45 -12.11 -0.68 -6.40
C THR A 45 -11.09 -1.43 -7.24
N ALA A 46 -11.38 -1.49 -8.54
CA ALA A 46 -10.50 -2.06 -9.56
C ALA A 46 -10.24 -1.06 -10.68
N HIS A 47 -9.31 -1.38 -11.55
CA HIS A 47 -8.87 -0.56 -12.68
C HIS A 47 -8.18 0.73 -12.25
N ARG A 48 -8.52 1.91 -12.83
CA ARG A 48 -7.75 3.14 -12.61
C ARG A 48 -8.49 4.20 -11.79
N ALA A 49 -9.73 4.53 -12.15
CA ALA A 49 -10.44 5.67 -11.55
C ALA A 49 -10.71 5.49 -10.06
N GLY A 50 -11.26 4.33 -9.66
CA GLY A 50 -11.52 3.99 -8.28
C GLY A 50 -10.24 3.97 -7.42
N PRO A 51 -9.22 3.17 -7.80
CA PRO A 51 -7.96 3.15 -7.07
C PRO A 51 -7.28 4.51 -6.95
N THR A 52 -7.37 5.37 -8.00
CA THR A 52 -6.84 6.74 -7.96
C THR A 52 -7.57 7.59 -6.92
N ALA A 53 -8.89 7.53 -6.87
CA ALA A 53 -9.69 8.27 -5.90
C ALA A 53 -9.36 7.84 -4.46
N VAL A 54 -9.32 6.52 -4.20
CA VAL A 54 -9.01 5.98 -2.87
C VAL A 54 -7.55 6.25 -2.47
N ARG A 55 -6.62 6.26 -3.42
CA ARG A 55 -5.24 6.68 -3.15
C ARG A 55 -5.17 8.10 -2.60
N GLN A 56 -5.99 9.03 -3.10
CA GLN A 56 -6.02 10.39 -2.55
C GLN A 56 -6.41 10.39 -1.07
N LEU A 57 -7.38 9.56 -0.68
CA LEU A 57 -7.75 9.43 0.74
C LEU A 57 -6.58 8.91 1.57
N ALA A 58 -5.85 7.89 1.07
CA ALA A 58 -4.67 7.34 1.72
C ALA A 58 -3.52 8.37 1.81
N ASP A 59 -3.27 9.14 0.74
CA ASP A 59 -2.24 10.18 0.72
C ASP A 59 -2.55 11.30 1.75
N TRP A 60 -3.82 11.50 2.10
CA TRP A 60 -4.26 12.49 3.08
C TRP A 60 -4.43 11.91 4.49
N GLY A 61 -4.02 10.67 4.70
CA GLY A 61 -3.89 10.05 6.03
C GLY A 61 -4.98 9.08 6.44
N ALA A 62 -5.94 8.77 5.59
CA ALA A 62 -6.90 7.71 5.88
C ALA A 62 -6.20 6.34 5.96
N ASP A 63 -6.66 5.49 6.88
CA ASP A 63 -6.25 4.09 6.96
C ASP A 63 -7.04 3.28 5.93
N VAL A 64 -6.42 3.00 4.81
CA VAL A 64 -7.08 2.32 3.68
C VAL A 64 -6.72 0.84 3.67
N ILE A 65 -7.74 -0.02 3.66
CA ILE A 65 -7.60 -1.46 3.44
C ILE A 65 -8.13 -1.81 2.04
N LYS A 66 -7.22 -2.14 1.12
CA LYS A 66 -7.58 -2.68 -0.18
C LYS A 66 -7.95 -4.16 -0.04
N ILE A 67 -9.15 -4.51 -0.50
CA ILE A 67 -9.65 -5.89 -0.52
C ILE A 67 -9.49 -6.45 -1.93
N GLU A 68 -8.75 -7.55 -2.04
CA GLU A 68 -8.37 -8.19 -3.31
C GLU A 68 -8.93 -9.61 -3.38
N GLN A 69 -9.25 -10.07 -4.59
CA GLN A 69 -9.69 -11.44 -4.78
C GLN A 69 -8.52 -12.43 -4.66
N PRO A 70 -8.73 -13.65 -4.13
CA PRO A 70 -7.75 -14.72 -4.22
C PRO A 70 -7.50 -15.11 -5.68
N GLY A 71 -6.26 -15.50 -5.99
CA GLY A 71 -5.87 -15.98 -7.32
C GLY A 71 -5.38 -14.91 -8.30
N GLU A 72 -5.35 -13.66 -7.89
CA GLU A 72 -4.71 -12.57 -8.67
C GLU A 72 -3.21 -12.46 -8.34
N GLU A 73 -2.56 -13.58 -8.10
CA GLU A 73 -1.14 -13.62 -7.75
C GLU A 73 -0.29 -13.03 -8.87
N GLY A 74 0.42 -11.95 -8.54
CA GLY A 74 1.33 -11.27 -9.45
C GLY A 74 0.71 -10.26 -10.40
N HIS A 75 -0.62 -10.19 -10.52
CA HIS A 75 -1.33 -9.24 -11.37
C HIS A 75 -2.55 -8.67 -10.64
N ASP A 76 -2.95 -7.46 -11.00
CA ASP A 76 -4.24 -6.91 -10.57
C ASP A 76 -5.38 -7.36 -11.51
N ALA A 77 -6.62 -6.97 -11.21
CA ALA A 77 -7.80 -7.26 -12.03
C ALA A 77 -7.71 -6.74 -13.48
N THR A 78 -6.73 -5.90 -13.80
CA THR A 78 -6.46 -5.37 -15.14
C THR A 78 -5.36 -6.14 -15.87
N GLY A 79 -4.76 -7.15 -15.23
CA GLY A 79 -3.59 -7.86 -15.74
C GLY A 79 -2.26 -7.10 -15.57
N SER A 80 -2.27 -5.98 -14.87
CA SER A 80 -1.04 -5.22 -14.56
C SER A 80 -0.22 -5.92 -13.49
N SER A 81 1.10 -5.96 -13.69
CA SER A 81 2.02 -6.54 -12.70
C SER A 81 1.94 -5.78 -11.37
N ARG A 82 1.75 -6.51 -10.25
CA ARG A 82 1.77 -5.95 -8.88
C ARG A 82 3.08 -5.22 -8.55
N HIS A 83 4.16 -5.56 -9.20
CA HIS A 83 5.46 -4.90 -9.07
C HIS A 83 5.68 -3.80 -10.10
N GLY A 84 4.72 -3.60 -11.00
CA GLY A 84 4.79 -2.56 -12.01
C GLY A 84 4.54 -1.16 -11.45
N PRO A 85 5.05 -0.10 -12.12
CA PRO A 85 4.94 1.27 -11.64
C PRO A 85 3.49 1.75 -11.52
N ASP A 86 2.60 1.30 -12.37
CA ASP A 86 1.18 1.62 -12.33
C ASP A 86 0.53 1.12 -11.05
N PHE A 87 0.71 -0.17 -10.72
CA PHE A 87 0.16 -0.77 -9.52
C PHE A 87 0.70 -0.06 -8.27
N GLN A 88 2.02 0.12 -8.19
CA GLN A 88 2.66 0.78 -7.05
C GLN A 88 2.17 2.23 -6.87
N ASN A 89 1.96 2.95 -7.95
CA ASN A 89 1.43 4.30 -7.88
C ASN A 89 -0.04 4.35 -7.45
N LEU A 90 -0.88 3.44 -7.96
CA LEU A 90 -2.32 3.42 -7.65
C LEU A 90 -2.64 2.93 -6.24
N HIS A 91 -1.74 2.14 -5.64
CA HIS A 91 -2.01 1.48 -4.36
C HIS A 91 -1.06 1.88 -3.23
N ARG A 92 -0.23 2.91 -3.44
CA ARG A 92 0.63 3.45 -2.38
C ARG A 92 -0.19 3.89 -1.17
N ASN A 93 0.41 3.77 0.01
CA ASN A 93 -0.17 4.13 1.30
C ASN A 93 -1.42 3.32 1.69
N LYS A 94 -1.77 2.26 0.95
CA LYS A 94 -2.85 1.35 1.29
C LYS A 94 -2.28 0.07 1.93
N ARG A 95 -2.97 -0.45 2.92
CA ARG A 95 -2.82 -1.84 3.36
C ARG A 95 -3.59 -2.76 2.40
N SER A 96 -3.22 -4.03 2.33
CA SER A 96 -3.90 -5.00 1.48
C SER A 96 -4.34 -6.21 2.29
N MET A 97 -5.50 -6.77 1.94
CA MET A 97 -5.92 -8.09 2.39
C MET A 97 -6.59 -8.84 1.23
N THR A 98 -6.35 -10.14 1.17
CA THR A 98 -7.02 -11.03 0.21
C THR A 98 -8.27 -11.60 0.86
N LEU A 99 -9.42 -11.48 0.17
CA LEU A 99 -10.70 -11.93 0.69
C LEU A 99 -11.62 -12.42 -0.44
N ASN A 100 -12.14 -13.65 -0.30
CA ASN A 100 -13.09 -14.19 -1.25
C ASN A 100 -14.53 -13.75 -0.90
N LEU A 101 -14.99 -12.65 -1.49
CA LEU A 101 -16.34 -12.12 -1.27
C LEU A 101 -17.47 -13.02 -1.84
N LYS A 102 -17.11 -14.06 -2.61
CA LYS A 102 -18.09 -15.04 -3.10
C LYS A 102 -18.38 -16.14 -2.08
N SER A 103 -17.50 -16.33 -1.09
CA SER A 103 -17.73 -17.30 -0.02
C SER A 103 -18.48 -16.65 1.16
N PRO A 104 -19.31 -17.42 1.88
CA PRO A 104 -20.01 -16.91 3.07
C PRO A 104 -19.06 -16.37 4.14
N GLU A 105 -17.92 -17.05 4.35
CA GLU A 105 -16.92 -16.69 5.34
C GLU A 105 -16.25 -15.36 4.98
N GLY A 106 -15.84 -15.22 3.70
CA GLY A 106 -15.24 -13.98 3.21
C GLY A 106 -16.21 -12.80 3.28
N LYS A 107 -17.47 -13.04 2.95
CA LYS A 107 -18.53 -12.03 3.11
C LYS A 107 -18.72 -11.66 4.58
N ALA A 108 -18.73 -12.61 5.51
CA ALA A 108 -18.86 -12.34 6.94
C ALA A 108 -17.70 -11.47 7.46
N VAL A 109 -16.47 -11.74 7.03
CA VAL A 109 -15.30 -10.91 7.38
C VAL A 109 -15.46 -9.49 6.82
N PHE A 110 -15.88 -9.35 5.55
CA PHE A 110 -16.13 -8.03 4.96
C PHE A 110 -17.18 -7.25 5.76
N MET A 111 -18.31 -7.86 6.11
CA MET A 111 -19.37 -7.21 6.88
C MET A 111 -18.89 -6.77 8.27
N ALA A 112 -18.06 -7.58 8.94
CA ALA A 112 -17.46 -7.21 10.21
C ALA A 112 -16.48 -6.01 10.11
N LEU A 113 -15.79 -5.86 8.99
CA LEU A 113 -14.97 -4.69 8.69
C LEU A 113 -15.84 -3.47 8.36
N ALA A 114 -16.86 -3.65 7.51
CA ALA A 114 -17.77 -2.59 7.10
C ALA A 114 -18.53 -1.96 8.27
N ALA A 115 -18.86 -2.77 9.27
CA ALA A 115 -19.48 -2.27 10.52
C ALA A 115 -18.59 -1.29 11.31
N LYS A 116 -17.29 -1.24 11.02
CA LYS A 116 -16.30 -0.36 11.68
C LYS A 116 -15.72 0.70 10.76
N ALA A 117 -15.97 0.58 9.46
CA ALA A 117 -15.42 1.48 8.47
C ALA A 117 -16.23 2.78 8.39
N ASP A 118 -15.54 3.90 8.16
CA ASP A 118 -16.19 5.19 7.90
C ASP A 118 -16.60 5.33 6.44
N VAL A 119 -15.87 4.67 5.53
CA VAL A 119 -16.11 4.74 4.09
C VAL A 119 -15.90 3.37 3.45
N VAL A 120 -16.82 2.98 2.57
CA VAL A 120 -16.65 1.85 1.64
C VAL A 120 -16.69 2.39 0.22
N VAL A 121 -15.65 2.08 -0.57
CA VAL A 121 -15.55 2.51 -1.97
C VAL A 121 -15.57 1.30 -2.88
N GLU A 122 -16.50 1.25 -3.81
CA GLU A 122 -16.62 0.23 -4.84
C GLU A 122 -16.84 0.88 -6.22
N ASN A 123 -16.44 0.18 -7.27
CA ASN A 123 -16.75 0.57 -8.65
C ASN A 123 -17.19 -0.64 -9.48
N TYR A 124 -17.86 -1.56 -8.83
CA TYR A 124 -18.45 -2.73 -9.48
C TYR A 124 -19.65 -2.34 -10.36
N ARG A 125 -19.92 -3.20 -11.33
CA ARG A 125 -21.20 -3.13 -12.05
C ARG A 125 -22.33 -3.41 -11.08
N SER A 126 -23.52 -2.84 -11.35
CA SER A 126 -24.67 -2.93 -10.47
C SER A 126 -25.05 -4.37 -10.10
N ASP A 127 -25.07 -5.29 -11.09
CA ASP A 127 -25.34 -6.69 -10.87
C ASP A 127 -24.31 -7.39 -9.96
N VAL A 128 -23.05 -7.00 -10.07
CA VAL A 128 -21.95 -7.58 -9.28
C VAL A 128 -22.04 -7.18 -7.82
N LYS A 129 -22.20 -5.89 -7.52
CA LYS A 129 -22.25 -5.40 -6.14
C LYS A 129 -23.43 -5.99 -5.35
N HIS A 130 -24.60 -6.12 -5.96
CA HIS A 130 -25.76 -6.73 -5.32
C HIS A 130 -25.54 -8.23 -5.07
N ARG A 131 -24.99 -8.97 -6.06
CA ARG A 131 -24.67 -10.39 -5.88
C ARG A 131 -23.64 -10.63 -4.76
N LEU A 132 -22.65 -9.75 -4.63
CA LEU A 132 -21.67 -9.81 -3.56
C LEU A 132 -22.19 -9.30 -2.22
N GLY A 133 -23.29 -8.52 -2.23
CA GLY A 133 -23.87 -7.88 -1.05
C GLY A 133 -22.98 -6.78 -0.48
N VAL A 134 -22.26 -6.08 -1.35
CA VAL A 134 -21.42 -4.92 -0.99
C VAL A 134 -22.05 -3.61 -1.49
N ASP A 135 -23.32 -3.68 -1.90
CA ASP A 135 -24.12 -2.53 -2.28
C ASP A 135 -24.49 -1.68 -1.06
N TYR A 136 -24.92 -0.43 -1.34
CA TYR A 136 -25.28 0.53 -0.30
C TYR A 136 -26.33 -0.01 0.68
N ASP A 137 -27.43 -0.59 0.16
CA ASP A 137 -28.53 -1.06 1.01
C ASP A 137 -28.10 -2.19 1.96
N SER A 138 -27.18 -3.04 1.51
CA SER A 138 -26.64 -4.12 2.33
C SER A 138 -25.71 -3.62 3.42
N VAL A 139 -24.85 -2.64 3.11
CA VAL A 139 -23.85 -2.10 4.04
C VAL A 139 -24.47 -1.09 5.01
N ALA A 140 -25.37 -0.22 4.55
CA ALA A 140 -26.01 0.80 5.38
C ALA A 140 -26.87 0.24 6.53
N LYS A 141 -27.27 -1.03 6.45
CA LYS A 141 -27.97 -1.72 7.56
C LYS A 141 -27.04 -2.02 8.74
N LEU A 142 -25.74 -2.03 8.52
CA LEU A 142 -24.73 -2.38 9.54
C LEU A 142 -24.16 -1.13 10.23
N ASN A 143 -24.10 -0.04 9.45
CA ASN A 143 -23.43 1.19 9.89
C ASN A 143 -24.06 2.41 9.21
#